data_7f8b53cabdb41c15b4c44cf7ac1c7ef6
#
_entry.id   7f8b53cabdb41c15b4c44cf7ac1c7ef6
#
_cell.length_a   1.000
_cell.length_b   1.000
_cell.length_c   1.000
_cell.angle_alpha   90.00
_cell.angle_beta   90.00
_cell.angle_gamma   90.00
#
_symmetry.space_group_name_H-M   'P 1'
#
loop_
_entity.id
_entity.type
_entity.pdbx_description
1 polymer ?
#
loop_
_entity_poly.entity_id
_entity_poly.type
_entity_poly.pdbx_seq_one_letter_code
_entity_poly.pdbx_strand_id
1 'polypeptide(L)'
;KWVEGVHERGVYKYAWSHSEDGTPQTIFQYDKVHSRNWCWNFPVHECLVHKDDLLNVDYYNENTLMVFDEMYLHHYPDWTKSRGSYLPLLELRKEENPTDYYGKIYLAHEYYYRGFYEKSIAELNDILTNYSDRYNNIEKASCYLFMGDSYKALGDYDNCLASYQKAILIDNSYREPYVNMAVVLNELQYYHQAIGVIKECLAKTYRHYNWLERGTTWSYEPYDVLAIAYYYIGDYDNSLANAYKALHYNPNDERLLFNLGFIENQLF
;
A
#
# COMPACT_ATOMS: atom_id res chain seq x y z
N LYS A 1 -30.49 5.70 3.85
CA LYS A 1 -30.99 5.52 5.21
C LYS A 1 -31.05 4.03 5.51
N TRP A 2 -30.47 3.59 6.63
CA TRP A 2 -30.48 2.18 7.05
C TRP A 2 -31.93 1.67 7.17
N VAL A 3 -32.21 0.50 6.60
CA VAL A 3 -33.50 -0.17 6.71
C VAL A 3 -33.24 -1.54 7.32
N GLU A 4 -33.79 -1.78 8.52
CA GLU A 4 -33.67 -3.04 9.23
C GLU A 4 -34.36 -4.17 8.44
N GLY A 5 -33.69 -5.33 8.36
CA GLY A 5 -34.15 -6.47 7.57
C GLY A 5 -33.84 -6.40 6.06
N VAL A 6 -33.28 -5.27 5.58
CA VAL A 6 -32.81 -5.11 4.20
C VAL A 6 -31.31 -4.95 4.16
N HIS A 7 -30.76 -3.99 4.96
CA HIS A 7 -29.34 -3.74 5.00
C HIS A 7 -28.68 -4.62 6.07
N GLU A 8 -27.60 -5.27 5.71
CA GLU A 8 -26.83 -6.12 6.62
C GLU A 8 -25.45 -5.56 6.94
N ARG A 9 -24.85 -4.83 6.01
CA ARG A 9 -23.55 -4.17 6.18
C ARG A 9 -23.61 -2.72 5.70
N GLY A 10 -22.82 -1.87 6.31
CA GLY A 10 -22.70 -0.48 5.93
C GLY A 10 -21.23 -0.07 5.77
N VAL A 11 -20.90 0.52 4.63
CA VAL A 11 -19.55 1.03 4.34
C VAL A 11 -19.51 2.55 4.38
N TYR A 12 -18.39 3.09 4.80
CA TYR A 12 -18.13 4.52 4.87
C TYR A 12 -16.66 4.82 4.56
N LYS A 13 -16.35 6.08 4.29
CA LYS A 13 -14.96 6.50 4.07
C LYS A 13 -14.18 6.51 5.38
N TYR A 14 -13.01 5.91 5.36
CA TYR A 14 -12.13 5.78 6.51
C TYR A 14 -10.72 6.29 6.15
N ALA A 15 -10.29 7.38 6.78
CA ALA A 15 -8.93 7.88 6.68
C ALA A 15 -8.08 7.17 7.73
N TRP A 16 -7.23 6.26 7.28
CA TRP A 16 -6.35 5.44 8.11
C TRP A 16 -5.12 6.21 8.58
N SER A 17 -4.52 7.00 7.69
CA SER A 17 -3.32 7.79 7.98
C SER A 17 -3.46 9.22 7.48
N HIS A 18 -2.68 10.11 8.08
CA HIS A 18 -2.66 11.53 7.77
C HIS A 18 -1.22 12.00 7.65
N SER A 19 -0.97 13.03 6.84
CA SER A 19 0.25 13.82 6.84
C SER A 19 0.33 14.71 8.08
N GLU A 20 1.46 15.35 8.30
CA GLU A 20 1.69 16.23 9.47
C GLU A 20 0.71 17.41 9.53
N ASP A 21 0.24 17.91 8.39
CA ASP A 21 -0.77 18.98 8.31
C ASP A 21 -2.21 18.48 8.51
N GLY A 22 -2.39 17.16 8.75
CA GLY A 22 -3.69 16.54 8.96
C GLY A 22 -4.41 16.12 7.67
N THR A 23 -3.79 16.28 6.50
CA THR A 23 -4.37 15.83 5.22
C THR A 23 -4.43 14.30 5.17
N PRO A 24 -5.58 13.69 4.89
CA PRO A 24 -5.69 12.24 4.78
C PRO A 24 -4.83 11.67 3.65
N GLN A 25 -4.02 10.66 3.97
CA GLN A 25 -3.10 10.01 3.02
C GLN A 25 -3.65 8.67 2.51
N THR A 26 -3.96 7.77 3.42
CA THR A 26 -4.54 6.47 3.09
C THR A 26 -6.02 6.49 3.41
N ILE A 27 -6.86 6.39 2.38
CA ILE A 27 -8.32 6.43 2.48
C ILE A 27 -8.89 5.20 1.80
N PHE A 28 -9.79 4.50 2.48
CA PHE A 28 -10.51 3.35 1.91
C PHE A 28 -11.93 3.25 2.46
N GLN A 29 -12.74 2.39 1.87
CA GLN A 29 -14.06 2.07 2.41
C GLN A 29 -13.93 1.01 3.50
N TYR A 30 -14.61 1.23 4.62
CA TYR A 30 -14.58 0.35 5.77
C TYR A 30 -15.99 0.03 6.28
N ASP A 31 -16.23 -1.22 6.71
CA ASP A 31 -17.53 -1.76 7.03
C ASP A 31 -17.68 -2.16 8.50
N LYS A 32 -17.61 -1.21 9.40
CA LYS A 32 -17.84 -1.47 10.84
C LYS A 32 -19.31 -1.37 11.29
N VAL A 33 -20.21 -1.01 10.38
CA VAL A 33 -21.65 -0.97 10.64
C VAL A 33 -22.27 -2.25 10.09
N HIS A 34 -22.93 -3.03 10.94
CA HIS A 34 -23.48 -4.32 10.51
C HIS A 34 -24.74 -4.70 11.33
N SER A 35 -25.55 -5.60 10.75
CA SER A 35 -26.69 -6.20 11.42
C SER A 35 -26.26 -7.25 12.46
N ARG A 36 -27.22 -7.76 13.22
CA ARG A 36 -26.98 -8.80 14.23
C ARG A 36 -26.56 -10.16 13.66
N ASN A 37 -26.69 -10.36 12.34
CA ASN A 37 -26.30 -11.59 11.66
C ASN A 37 -24.80 -11.70 11.45
N TRP A 38 -24.06 -10.62 11.68
CA TRP A 38 -22.63 -10.54 11.50
C TRP A 38 -21.90 -10.45 12.85
N CYS A 39 -20.67 -10.93 12.88
CA CYS A 39 -19.78 -10.80 14.03
C CYS A 39 -18.32 -10.67 13.56
N TRP A 40 -17.49 -10.13 14.45
CA TRP A 40 -16.04 -10.08 14.25
C TRP A 40 -15.44 -11.44 14.59
N ASN A 41 -14.57 -11.93 13.71
CA ASN A 41 -13.83 -13.18 13.91
C ASN A 41 -12.33 -12.97 13.65
N PHE A 42 -11.54 -13.95 14.09
CA PHE A 42 -10.09 -14.00 14.08
C PHE A 42 -9.39 -13.16 15.18
N PRO A 43 -8.22 -13.63 15.65
CA PRO A 43 -7.55 -13.05 16.83
C PRO A 43 -6.90 -11.69 16.57
N VAL A 44 -6.59 -11.38 15.29
CA VAL A 44 -6.00 -10.10 14.87
C VAL A 44 -6.37 -9.84 13.40
N HIS A 45 -6.46 -8.55 13.01
CA HIS A 45 -7.06 -8.15 11.74
C HIS A 45 -8.44 -8.80 11.56
N GLU A 46 -9.28 -8.58 12.58
CA GLU A 46 -10.61 -9.15 12.64
C GLU A 46 -11.40 -8.81 11.37
N CYS A 47 -12.01 -9.83 10.81
CA CYS A 47 -12.91 -9.69 9.66
C CYS A 47 -14.36 -9.80 10.12
N LEU A 48 -15.21 -9.07 9.46
CA LEU A 48 -16.66 -9.20 9.64
C LEU A 48 -17.14 -10.42 8.87
N VAL A 49 -17.69 -11.39 9.57
CA VAL A 49 -18.18 -12.66 9.02
C VAL A 49 -19.62 -12.89 9.38
N HIS A 50 -20.36 -13.60 8.50
CA HIS A 50 -21.72 -14.00 8.81
C HIS A 50 -21.74 -15.12 9.85
N LYS A 51 -22.68 -15.08 10.78
CA LYS A 51 -22.75 -16.05 11.89
C LYS A 51 -22.98 -17.49 11.45
N ASP A 52 -23.58 -17.68 10.28
CA ASP A 52 -23.84 -19.01 9.73
C ASP A 52 -22.62 -19.59 9.00
N ASP A 53 -21.59 -18.78 8.71
CA ASP A 53 -20.35 -19.20 8.08
C ASP A 53 -19.15 -18.38 8.59
N LEU A 54 -18.65 -18.76 9.74
CA LEU A 54 -17.60 -18.02 10.48
C LEU A 54 -16.22 -18.01 9.80
N LEU A 55 -16.01 -18.83 8.79
CA LEU A 55 -14.74 -18.91 8.07
C LEU A 55 -14.79 -18.20 6.71
N ASN A 56 -15.97 -17.81 6.25
CA ASN A 56 -16.16 -17.18 4.95
C ASN A 56 -16.15 -15.66 5.06
N VAL A 57 -15.03 -15.06 4.77
CA VAL A 57 -14.87 -13.59 4.70
C VAL A 57 -15.49 -12.99 3.43
N ASP A 58 -15.78 -13.83 2.42
CA ASP A 58 -16.36 -13.43 1.14
C ASP A 58 -17.88 -13.48 1.12
N TYR A 59 -18.52 -13.80 2.24
CA TYR A 59 -19.97 -13.76 2.32
C TYR A 59 -20.46 -12.32 2.12
N TYR A 60 -20.68 -11.98 0.85
CA TYR A 60 -20.98 -10.62 0.42
C TYR A 60 -22.22 -10.63 -0.47
N ASN A 61 -23.21 -9.83 -0.11
CA ASN A 61 -24.38 -9.58 -0.95
C ASN A 61 -24.53 -8.07 -1.15
N GLU A 62 -24.21 -7.60 -2.34
CA GLU A 62 -24.26 -6.17 -2.70
C GLU A 62 -25.65 -5.55 -2.49
N ASN A 63 -26.73 -6.35 -2.63
CA ASN A 63 -28.09 -5.87 -2.45
C ASN A 63 -28.43 -5.51 -0.98
N THR A 64 -27.63 -6.02 -0.02
CA THR A 64 -27.80 -5.73 1.41
C THR A 64 -26.80 -4.71 1.93
N LEU A 65 -25.90 -4.22 1.06
CA LEU A 65 -24.91 -3.21 1.40
C LEU A 65 -25.51 -1.82 1.36
N MET A 66 -25.24 -1.04 2.41
CA MET A 66 -25.53 0.39 2.44
C MET A 66 -24.25 1.20 2.37
N VAL A 67 -24.18 2.16 1.44
CA VAL A 67 -23.08 3.14 1.37
C VAL A 67 -23.50 4.40 2.12
N PHE A 68 -22.67 4.82 3.06
CA PHE A 68 -22.80 6.07 3.80
C PHE A 68 -21.87 7.13 3.19
N ASP A 69 -22.31 7.77 2.10
CA ASP A 69 -21.49 8.70 1.32
C ASP A 69 -21.01 9.92 2.11
N GLU A 70 -21.83 10.37 3.07
CA GLU A 70 -21.52 11.55 3.89
C GLU A 70 -20.73 11.20 5.16
N MET A 71 -20.55 9.92 5.46
CA MET A 71 -19.82 9.48 6.65
C MET A 71 -18.32 9.36 6.35
N TYR A 72 -17.53 10.14 7.06
CA TYR A 72 -16.08 10.12 6.94
C TYR A 72 -15.46 10.04 8.33
N LEU A 73 -14.77 8.94 8.60
CA LEU A 73 -14.12 8.70 9.88
C LEU A 73 -12.61 8.87 9.75
N HIS A 74 -12.05 9.71 10.60
CA HIS A 74 -10.61 9.92 10.71
C HIS A 74 -10.06 9.04 11.83
N HIS A 75 -9.05 8.22 11.52
CA HIS A 75 -8.33 7.41 12.50
C HIS A 75 -7.02 8.10 12.86
N TYR A 76 -6.84 8.35 14.15
CA TYR A 76 -5.59 8.85 14.72
C TYR A 76 -4.99 7.73 15.59
N PRO A 77 -3.97 7.01 15.08
CA PRO A 77 -3.41 5.88 15.80
C PRO A 77 -2.71 6.32 17.09
N ASP A 78 -2.87 5.54 18.13
CA ASP A 78 -2.09 5.68 19.35
C ASP A 78 -0.72 5.01 19.15
N TRP A 79 0.28 5.82 18.87
CA TRP A 79 1.65 5.36 18.61
C TRP A 79 2.36 4.80 19.85
N THR A 80 1.79 4.97 21.05
CA THR A 80 2.35 4.40 22.29
C THR A 80 2.00 2.94 22.47
N LYS A 81 0.99 2.44 21.75
CA LYS A 81 0.58 1.02 21.84
C LYS A 81 1.56 0.11 21.10
N SER A 82 2.04 -0.89 21.83
CA SER A 82 2.86 -1.95 21.24
C SER A 82 2.05 -2.83 20.28
N ARG A 83 2.62 -3.11 19.11
CA ARG A 83 2.11 -4.10 18.16
C ARG A 83 2.86 -5.44 18.27
N GLY A 84 3.58 -5.66 19.37
CA GLY A 84 4.43 -6.84 19.58
C GLY A 84 3.69 -8.17 19.47
N SER A 85 2.39 -8.20 19.82
CA SER A 85 1.55 -9.40 19.77
C SER A 85 1.01 -9.76 18.38
N TYR A 86 1.17 -8.90 17.36
CA TYR A 86 0.56 -9.15 16.05
C TYR A 86 1.11 -10.39 15.37
N LEU A 87 2.43 -10.54 15.31
CA LEU A 87 3.03 -11.70 14.64
C LEU A 87 2.62 -13.05 15.28
N PRO A 88 2.75 -13.26 16.61
CA PRO A 88 2.27 -14.49 17.23
C PRO A 88 0.79 -14.78 16.98
N LEU A 89 -0.06 -13.75 16.96
CA LEU A 89 -1.50 -13.92 16.70
C LEU A 89 -1.79 -14.27 15.24
N LEU A 90 -1.03 -13.73 14.28
CA LEU A 90 -1.15 -14.10 12.87
C LEU A 90 -0.63 -15.51 12.59
N GLU A 91 0.46 -15.92 13.26
CA GLU A 91 0.97 -17.29 13.18
C GLU A 91 -0.05 -18.28 13.77
N LEU A 92 -0.64 -17.96 14.94
CA LEU A 92 -1.74 -18.75 15.53
C LEU A 92 -2.95 -18.83 14.59
N ARG A 93 -3.37 -17.72 14.00
CA ARG A 93 -4.46 -17.66 13.02
C ARG A 93 -4.22 -18.60 11.84
N LYS A 94 -2.98 -18.65 11.34
CA LYS A 94 -2.58 -19.58 10.27
C LYS A 94 -2.63 -21.05 10.73
N GLU A 95 -2.20 -21.34 11.96
CA GLU A 95 -2.26 -22.69 12.52
C GLU A 95 -3.71 -23.18 12.74
N GLU A 96 -4.57 -22.33 13.29
CA GLU A 96 -5.99 -22.65 13.54
C GLU A 96 -6.80 -22.73 12.23
N ASN A 97 -6.44 -21.93 11.21
CA ASN A 97 -7.16 -21.81 9.96
C ASN A 97 -6.20 -21.85 8.75
N PRO A 98 -5.62 -23.02 8.39
CA PRO A 98 -4.63 -23.12 7.32
C PRO A 98 -5.14 -22.69 5.94
N THR A 99 -6.46 -22.72 5.72
CA THR A 99 -7.11 -22.31 4.46
C THR A 99 -7.56 -20.85 4.45
N ASP A 100 -7.35 -20.12 5.54
CA ASP A 100 -7.66 -18.69 5.62
C ASP A 100 -6.69 -17.87 4.76
N TYR A 101 -7.04 -17.73 3.49
CA TYR A 101 -6.25 -16.95 2.53
C TYR A 101 -6.17 -15.47 2.92
N TYR A 102 -7.19 -14.91 3.55
CA TYR A 102 -7.24 -13.50 3.93
C TYR A 102 -6.21 -13.13 4.99
N GLY A 103 -6.01 -13.99 6.00
CA GLY A 103 -5.00 -13.81 7.04
C GLY A 103 -3.57 -13.92 6.52
N LYS A 104 -3.34 -14.68 5.44
CA LYS A 104 -2.00 -14.89 4.87
C LYS A 104 -1.33 -13.59 4.38
N ILE A 105 -2.09 -12.67 3.78
CA ILE A 105 -1.52 -11.40 3.29
C ILE A 105 -1.02 -10.54 4.46
N TYR A 106 -1.75 -10.49 5.57
CA TYR A 106 -1.33 -9.77 6.77
C TYR A 106 -0.12 -10.42 7.43
N LEU A 107 -0.04 -11.75 7.45
CA LEU A 107 1.12 -12.48 7.96
C LEU A 107 2.37 -12.19 7.12
N ALA A 108 2.23 -12.22 5.79
CA ALA A 108 3.32 -11.90 4.87
C ALA A 108 3.85 -10.48 5.07
N HIS A 109 2.94 -9.50 5.21
CA HIS A 109 3.31 -8.12 5.49
C HIS A 109 3.98 -7.96 6.87
N GLU A 110 3.46 -8.64 7.90
CA GLU A 110 4.06 -8.59 9.23
C GLU A 110 5.46 -9.21 9.25
N TYR A 111 5.69 -10.32 8.53
CA TYR A 111 7.03 -10.86 8.32
C TYR A 111 7.97 -9.84 7.67
N TYR A 112 7.51 -9.14 6.62
CA TYR A 112 8.28 -8.09 5.97
C TYR A 112 8.65 -6.96 6.95
N TYR A 113 7.69 -6.40 7.66
CA TYR A 113 7.92 -5.32 8.63
C TYR A 113 8.84 -5.70 9.79
N ARG A 114 8.94 -6.99 10.08
CA ARG A 114 9.86 -7.52 11.10
C ARG A 114 11.22 -7.95 10.57
N GLY A 115 11.47 -7.78 9.26
CA GLY A 115 12.72 -8.16 8.63
C GLY A 115 12.85 -9.67 8.34
N PHE A 116 11.79 -10.46 8.44
CA PHE A 116 11.77 -11.88 8.07
C PHE A 116 11.45 -12.03 6.58
N TYR A 117 12.32 -11.47 5.73
CA TYR A 117 12.07 -11.30 4.29
C TYR A 117 11.83 -12.61 3.55
N GLU A 118 12.61 -13.66 3.85
CA GLU A 118 12.43 -14.97 3.23
C GLU A 118 11.08 -15.60 3.61
N LYS A 119 10.63 -15.43 4.86
CA LYS A 119 9.29 -15.87 5.28
C LYS A 119 8.19 -15.10 4.58
N SER A 120 8.36 -13.77 4.43
CA SER A 120 7.43 -12.93 3.68
C SER A 120 7.30 -13.41 2.23
N ILE A 121 8.43 -13.60 1.54
CA ILE A 121 8.46 -14.12 0.16
C ILE A 121 7.77 -15.49 0.06
N ALA A 122 8.00 -16.37 1.01
CA ALA A 122 7.38 -17.71 1.01
C ALA A 122 5.85 -17.64 1.14
N GLU A 123 5.31 -16.83 2.05
CA GLU A 123 3.87 -16.63 2.21
C GLU A 123 3.25 -15.96 0.97
N LEU A 124 3.91 -14.95 0.39
CA LEU A 124 3.44 -14.27 -0.82
C LEU A 124 3.43 -15.21 -2.03
N ASN A 125 4.43 -16.09 -2.17
CA ASN A 125 4.44 -17.12 -3.21
C ASN A 125 3.32 -18.14 -3.00
N ASP A 126 3.04 -18.56 -1.76
CA ASP A 126 1.93 -19.46 -1.46
C ASP A 126 0.58 -18.83 -1.84
N ILE A 127 0.38 -17.55 -1.52
CA ILE A 127 -0.80 -16.79 -1.95
C ILE A 127 -0.95 -16.82 -3.46
N LEU A 128 0.09 -16.44 -4.20
CA LEU A 128 0.05 -16.31 -5.66
C LEU A 128 -0.11 -17.65 -6.37
N THR A 129 0.36 -18.75 -5.76
CA THR A 129 0.31 -20.09 -6.34
C THR A 129 -1.00 -20.80 -6.03
N ASN A 130 -1.45 -20.76 -4.78
CA ASN A 130 -2.53 -21.61 -4.30
C ASN A 130 -3.85 -20.88 -4.07
N TYR A 131 -3.84 -19.53 -3.99
CA TYR A 131 -5.01 -18.71 -3.63
C TYR A 131 -5.22 -17.53 -4.58
N SER A 132 -4.55 -17.50 -5.73
CA SER A 132 -4.57 -16.35 -6.65
C SER A 132 -5.97 -15.99 -7.16
N ASP A 133 -6.88 -16.93 -7.25
CA ASP A 133 -8.28 -16.75 -7.64
C ASP A 133 -9.12 -16.04 -6.57
N ARG A 134 -8.63 -16.00 -5.33
CA ARG A 134 -9.29 -15.35 -4.18
C ARG A 134 -8.95 -13.88 -4.04
N TYR A 135 -7.92 -13.39 -4.75
CA TYR A 135 -7.44 -12.02 -4.64
C TYR A 135 -7.73 -11.24 -5.93
N ASN A 136 -8.13 -9.99 -5.78
CA ASN A 136 -8.27 -9.07 -6.91
C ASN A 136 -6.89 -8.61 -7.44
N ASN A 137 -6.89 -7.81 -8.53
CA ASN A 137 -5.63 -7.44 -9.19
C ASN A 137 -4.71 -6.59 -8.31
N ILE A 138 -5.25 -5.61 -7.56
CA ILE A 138 -4.39 -4.78 -6.71
C ILE A 138 -3.81 -5.59 -5.54
N GLU A 139 -4.53 -6.54 -4.99
CA GLU A 139 -4.03 -7.43 -3.95
C GLU A 139 -2.91 -8.35 -4.47
N LYS A 140 -3.09 -8.92 -5.67
CA LYS A 140 -2.01 -9.69 -6.33
C LYS A 140 -0.80 -8.81 -6.66
N ALA A 141 -1.03 -7.61 -7.16
CA ALA A 141 0.03 -6.64 -7.43
C ALA A 141 0.77 -6.25 -6.14
N SER A 142 0.05 -6.09 -5.01
CA SER A 142 0.67 -5.82 -3.72
C SER A 142 1.52 -6.99 -3.23
N CYS A 143 1.13 -8.25 -3.47
CA CYS A 143 1.98 -9.39 -3.17
C CYS A 143 3.33 -9.28 -3.89
N TYR A 144 3.32 -8.97 -5.18
CA TYR A 144 4.57 -8.75 -5.93
C TYR A 144 5.34 -7.51 -5.49
N LEU A 145 4.64 -6.44 -5.07
CA LEU A 145 5.28 -5.25 -4.48
C LEU A 145 6.10 -5.64 -3.24
N PHE A 146 5.48 -6.32 -2.27
CA PHE A 146 6.15 -6.73 -1.03
C PHE A 146 7.23 -7.80 -1.26
N MET A 147 7.09 -8.65 -2.29
CA MET A 147 8.18 -9.53 -2.73
C MET A 147 9.37 -8.70 -3.24
N GLY A 148 9.12 -7.69 -4.07
CA GLY A 148 10.14 -6.77 -4.56
C GLY A 148 10.86 -6.05 -3.42
N ASP A 149 10.10 -5.50 -2.47
CA ASP A 149 10.65 -4.84 -1.28
C ASP A 149 11.49 -5.81 -0.42
N SER A 150 11.05 -7.06 -0.27
CA SER A 150 11.78 -8.10 0.44
C SER A 150 13.08 -8.49 -0.26
N TYR A 151 13.06 -8.67 -1.60
CA TYR A 151 14.26 -8.93 -2.39
C TYR A 151 15.23 -7.76 -2.37
N LYS A 152 14.72 -6.51 -2.41
CA LYS A 152 15.56 -5.31 -2.23
C LYS A 152 16.31 -5.37 -0.89
N ALA A 153 15.61 -5.67 0.20
CA ALA A 153 16.19 -5.76 1.53
C ALA A 153 17.26 -6.87 1.66
N LEU A 154 17.10 -7.95 0.86
CA LEU A 154 18.08 -9.04 0.75
C LEU A 154 19.24 -8.73 -0.22
N GLY A 155 19.19 -7.61 -0.94
CA GLY A 155 20.18 -7.23 -1.96
C GLY A 155 20.03 -7.95 -3.30
N ASP A 156 18.94 -8.68 -3.51
CA ASP A 156 18.63 -9.37 -4.75
C ASP A 156 17.86 -8.43 -5.70
N TYR A 157 18.60 -7.54 -6.34
CA TYR A 157 18.03 -6.51 -7.21
C TYR A 157 17.39 -7.06 -8.49
N ASP A 158 17.84 -8.19 -9.00
CA ASP A 158 17.24 -8.82 -10.19
C ASP A 158 15.82 -9.29 -9.90
N ASN A 159 15.61 -10.06 -8.83
CA ASN A 159 14.30 -10.50 -8.40
C ASN A 159 13.44 -9.35 -7.88
N CYS A 160 14.04 -8.32 -7.29
CA CYS A 160 13.36 -7.10 -6.88
C CYS A 160 12.69 -6.41 -8.08
N LEU A 161 13.47 -6.06 -9.11
CA LEU A 161 12.97 -5.38 -10.30
C LEU A 161 11.95 -6.25 -11.07
N ALA A 162 12.21 -7.56 -11.19
CA ALA A 162 11.28 -8.50 -11.81
C ALA A 162 9.94 -8.56 -11.06
N SER A 163 9.96 -8.48 -9.73
CA SER A 163 8.74 -8.47 -8.92
C SER A 163 7.93 -7.18 -9.13
N TYR A 164 8.56 -6.01 -9.11
CA TYR A 164 7.86 -4.76 -9.41
C TYR A 164 7.26 -4.74 -10.83
N GLN A 165 7.99 -5.26 -11.83
CA GLN A 165 7.45 -5.39 -13.19
C GLN A 165 6.20 -6.27 -13.23
N LYS A 166 6.19 -7.40 -12.50
CA LYS A 166 5.00 -8.26 -12.40
C LYS A 166 3.83 -7.54 -11.73
N ALA A 167 4.08 -6.78 -10.67
CA ALA A 167 3.06 -5.96 -10.02
C ALA A 167 2.42 -4.97 -11.02
N ILE A 168 3.24 -4.25 -11.79
CA ILE A 168 2.81 -3.31 -12.83
C ILE A 168 2.00 -4.00 -13.94
N LEU A 169 2.39 -5.19 -14.35
CA LEU A 169 1.68 -5.96 -15.38
C LEU A 169 0.30 -6.44 -14.91
N ILE A 170 0.15 -6.74 -13.62
CA ILE A 170 -1.12 -7.20 -13.03
C ILE A 170 -2.08 -6.02 -12.83
N ASP A 171 -1.58 -4.91 -12.30
CA ASP A 171 -2.36 -3.68 -12.11
C ASP A 171 -1.51 -2.45 -12.45
N ASN A 172 -1.67 -1.97 -13.67
CA ASN A 172 -0.89 -0.84 -14.17
C ASN A 172 -1.36 0.53 -13.64
N SER A 173 -2.43 0.60 -12.87
CA SER A 173 -2.90 1.81 -12.20
C SER A 173 -2.30 1.97 -10.79
N TYR A 174 -1.75 0.91 -10.22
CA TYR A 174 -1.12 0.88 -8.91
C TYR A 174 0.26 1.57 -8.95
N ARG A 175 0.38 2.75 -8.33
CA ARG A 175 1.58 3.61 -8.46
C ARG A 175 2.79 3.15 -7.68
N GLU A 176 2.60 2.47 -6.56
CA GLU A 176 3.67 2.06 -5.65
C GLU A 176 4.78 1.24 -6.33
N PRO A 177 4.47 0.21 -7.15
CA PRO A 177 5.51 -0.54 -7.83
C PRO A 177 6.38 0.31 -8.77
N TYR A 178 5.79 1.32 -9.43
CA TYR A 178 6.57 2.24 -10.28
C TYR A 178 7.53 3.08 -9.45
N VAL A 179 7.05 3.65 -8.34
CA VAL A 179 7.88 4.50 -7.47
C VAL A 179 9.00 3.68 -6.86
N ASN A 180 8.69 2.50 -6.28
CA ASN A 180 9.69 1.64 -5.65
C ASN A 180 10.72 1.13 -6.68
N MET A 181 10.28 0.76 -7.89
CA MET A 181 11.17 0.37 -9.00
C MET A 181 12.11 1.51 -9.38
N ALA A 182 11.59 2.73 -9.52
CA ALA A 182 12.42 3.89 -9.89
C ALA A 182 13.40 4.28 -8.79
N VAL A 183 13.06 4.12 -7.51
CA VAL A 183 14.01 4.28 -6.40
C VAL A 183 15.16 3.31 -6.53
N VAL A 184 14.89 2.02 -6.80
CA VAL A 184 15.93 1.00 -7.00
C VAL A 184 16.77 1.31 -8.24
N LEU A 185 16.16 1.75 -9.34
CA LEU A 185 16.88 2.14 -10.54
C LEU A 185 17.83 3.33 -10.28
N ASN A 186 17.43 4.32 -9.46
CA ASN A 186 18.32 5.41 -9.03
C ASN A 186 19.48 4.90 -8.18
N GLU A 187 19.23 3.99 -7.23
CA GLU A 187 20.28 3.36 -6.42
C GLU A 187 21.30 2.60 -7.29
N LEU A 188 20.85 1.95 -8.36
CA LEU A 188 21.66 1.25 -9.34
C LEU A 188 22.25 2.18 -10.42
N GLN A 189 22.03 3.50 -10.34
CA GLN A 189 22.49 4.53 -11.28
C GLN A 189 21.87 4.42 -12.69
N TYR A 190 20.73 3.75 -12.82
CA TYR A 190 19.95 3.67 -14.07
C TYR A 190 18.97 4.85 -14.19
N TYR A 191 19.48 6.07 -14.10
CA TYR A 191 18.68 7.29 -13.96
C TYR A 191 17.71 7.54 -15.12
N HIS A 192 18.11 7.27 -16.37
CA HIS A 192 17.21 7.42 -17.51
C HIS A 192 16.03 6.46 -17.46
N GLN A 193 16.24 5.21 -17.00
CA GLN A 193 15.17 4.25 -16.80
C GLN A 193 14.24 4.69 -15.66
N ALA A 194 14.79 5.17 -14.55
CA ALA A 194 14.00 5.72 -13.43
C ALA A 194 13.09 6.86 -13.89
N ILE A 195 13.61 7.80 -14.70
CA ILE A 195 12.82 8.89 -15.29
C ILE A 195 11.68 8.34 -16.15
N GLY A 196 11.95 7.35 -16.98
CA GLY A 196 10.94 6.70 -17.83
C GLY A 196 9.82 6.08 -17.01
N VAL A 197 10.17 5.30 -16.00
CA VAL A 197 9.23 4.61 -15.09
C VAL A 197 8.35 5.61 -14.34
N ILE A 198 8.93 6.70 -13.80
CA ILE A 198 8.14 7.70 -13.07
C ILE A 198 7.24 8.51 -14.00
N LYS A 199 7.68 8.83 -15.23
CA LYS A 199 6.79 9.49 -16.20
C LYS A 199 5.58 8.63 -16.53
N GLU A 200 5.76 7.32 -16.65
CA GLU A 200 4.65 6.39 -16.82
C GLU A 200 3.75 6.34 -15.57
N CYS A 201 4.32 6.31 -14.37
CA CYS A 201 3.58 6.41 -13.11
C CYS A 201 2.68 7.66 -13.06
N LEU A 202 3.23 8.83 -13.38
CA LEU A 202 2.50 10.10 -13.34
C LEU A 202 1.38 10.19 -14.38
N ALA A 203 1.43 9.40 -15.45
CA ALA A 203 0.34 9.31 -16.43
C ALA A 203 -0.87 8.50 -15.91
N LYS A 204 -0.75 7.78 -14.81
CA LYS A 204 -1.86 7.03 -14.20
C LYS A 204 -2.76 7.97 -13.42
N THR A 205 -4.05 7.98 -13.74
CA THR A 205 -5.04 8.90 -13.14
C THR A 205 -6.07 8.20 -12.27
N TYR A 206 -6.19 6.89 -12.39
CA TYR A 206 -7.10 6.09 -11.58
C TYR A 206 -6.45 5.74 -10.24
N ARG A 207 -7.15 6.03 -9.14
CA ARG A 207 -6.77 5.70 -7.78
C ARG A 207 -7.79 4.74 -7.17
N HIS A 208 -7.30 3.65 -6.57
CA HIS A 208 -8.17 2.61 -6.01
C HIS A 208 -8.86 3.02 -4.71
N TYR A 209 -8.23 3.93 -3.94
CA TYR A 209 -8.70 4.30 -2.59
C TYR A 209 -8.87 3.07 -1.68
N ASN A 210 -7.84 2.25 -1.61
CA ASN A 210 -7.83 1.11 -0.71
C ASN A 210 -6.63 1.18 0.28
N TRP A 211 -6.61 0.23 1.23
CA TRP A 211 -5.61 0.19 2.29
C TRP A 211 -4.19 -0.18 1.82
N LEU A 212 -4.03 -0.69 0.60
CA LEU A 212 -2.75 -1.03 -0.01
C LEU A 212 -2.05 0.19 -0.62
N GLU A 213 -2.77 1.29 -0.89
CA GLU A 213 -2.22 2.49 -1.52
C GLU A 213 -1.63 3.47 -0.51
N ARG A 214 -0.44 3.98 -0.82
CA ARG A 214 0.18 5.09 -0.10
C ARG A 214 -0.21 6.42 -0.76
N GLY A 215 -0.71 7.37 0.04
CA GLY A 215 -1.02 8.71 -0.46
C GLY A 215 0.20 9.46 -1.02
N THR A 216 1.39 9.13 -0.53
CA THR A 216 2.66 9.74 -0.93
C THR A 216 3.03 9.48 -2.39
N THR A 217 2.64 8.35 -2.97
CA THR A 217 2.82 8.05 -4.40
C THR A 217 1.92 8.89 -5.31
N TRP A 218 0.86 9.51 -4.75
CA TRP A 218 -0.05 10.44 -5.40
C TRP A 218 0.30 11.91 -5.11
N SER A 219 1.37 12.16 -4.37
CA SER A 219 1.82 13.50 -3.98
C SER A 219 3.31 13.69 -4.28
N TYR A 220 4.17 13.75 -3.29
CA TYR A 220 5.55 14.19 -3.44
C TYR A 220 6.53 13.13 -3.95
N GLU A 221 6.34 11.83 -3.62
CA GLU A 221 7.34 10.78 -3.91
C GLU A 221 7.77 10.70 -5.39
N PRO A 222 6.85 10.69 -6.38
CA PRO A 222 7.27 10.61 -7.78
C PRO A 222 8.15 11.79 -8.21
N TYR A 223 7.86 12.99 -7.71
CA TYR A 223 8.61 14.19 -8.05
C TYR A 223 9.98 14.22 -7.37
N ASP A 224 10.08 13.73 -6.13
CA ASP A 224 11.36 13.58 -5.43
C ASP A 224 12.28 12.59 -6.18
N VAL A 225 11.76 11.44 -6.58
CA VAL A 225 12.53 10.45 -7.37
C VAL A 225 13.00 11.04 -8.70
N LEU A 226 12.17 11.84 -9.39
CA LEU A 226 12.57 12.55 -10.62
C LEU A 226 13.65 13.59 -10.35
N ALA A 227 13.51 14.38 -9.28
CA ALA A 227 14.50 15.40 -8.93
C ALA A 227 15.90 14.78 -8.75
N ILE A 228 15.98 13.66 -8.04
CA ILE A 228 17.22 12.90 -7.85
C ILE A 228 17.77 12.38 -9.18
N ALA A 229 16.94 11.74 -10.00
CA ALA A 229 17.38 11.18 -11.26
C ALA A 229 17.90 12.25 -12.24
N TYR A 230 17.19 13.38 -12.37
CA TYR A 230 17.60 14.50 -13.19
C TYR A 230 18.89 15.16 -12.70
N TYR A 231 19.07 15.29 -11.38
CA TYR A 231 20.32 15.79 -10.80
C TYR A 231 21.52 14.99 -11.26
N TYR A 232 21.47 13.66 -11.17
CA TYR A 232 22.58 12.80 -11.50
C TYR A 232 22.89 12.69 -12.99
N ILE A 233 21.96 13.01 -13.88
CA ILE A 233 22.22 13.12 -15.33
C ILE A 233 22.65 14.54 -15.75
N GLY A 234 22.76 15.50 -14.80
CA GLY A 234 23.15 16.88 -15.06
C GLY A 234 22.07 17.79 -15.62
N ASP A 235 20.81 17.32 -15.64
CA ASP A 235 19.65 18.13 -16.05
C ASP A 235 19.08 18.88 -14.84
N TYR A 236 19.84 19.89 -14.40
CA TYR A 236 19.55 20.63 -13.17
C TYR A 236 18.26 21.44 -13.23
N ASP A 237 17.85 21.92 -14.42
CA ASP A 237 16.59 22.64 -14.59
C ASP A 237 15.39 21.75 -14.29
N ASN A 238 15.36 20.54 -14.86
CA ASN A 238 14.30 19.57 -14.58
C ASN A 238 14.39 19.02 -13.14
N SER A 239 15.59 18.87 -12.60
CA SER A 239 15.81 18.51 -11.20
C SER A 239 15.16 19.53 -10.27
N LEU A 240 15.47 20.80 -10.45
CA LEU A 240 14.92 21.92 -9.66
C LEU A 240 13.40 22.01 -9.76
N ALA A 241 12.86 21.92 -10.98
CA ALA A 241 11.42 21.96 -11.21
C ALA A 241 10.69 20.83 -10.48
N ASN A 242 11.25 19.62 -10.42
CA ASN A 242 10.64 18.50 -9.71
C ASN A 242 10.85 18.59 -8.19
N ALA A 243 11.99 19.11 -7.70
CA ALA A 243 12.21 19.37 -6.27
C ALA A 243 11.17 20.37 -5.72
N TYR A 244 10.89 21.45 -6.44
CA TYR A 244 9.81 22.38 -6.04
C TYR A 244 8.43 21.74 -6.06
N LYS A 245 8.13 20.86 -7.03
CA LYS A 245 6.85 20.12 -7.03
C LYS A 245 6.73 19.20 -5.82
N ALA A 246 7.80 18.49 -5.44
CA ALA A 246 7.80 17.65 -4.25
C ALA A 246 7.54 18.49 -2.98
N LEU A 247 8.23 19.61 -2.83
CA LEU A 247 8.05 20.54 -1.71
C LEU A 247 6.67 21.22 -1.69
N HIS A 248 6.04 21.43 -2.85
CA HIS A 248 4.67 21.93 -2.87
C HIS A 248 3.69 20.99 -2.13
N TYR A 249 3.91 19.67 -2.22
CA TYR A 249 3.10 18.68 -1.52
C TYR A 249 3.55 18.43 -0.07
N ASN A 250 4.83 18.60 0.23
CA ASN A 250 5.41 18.36 1.56
C ASN A 250 6.44 19.45 1.90
N PRO A 251 5.98 20.66 2.23
CA PRO A 251 6.84 21.86 2.30
C PRO A 251 7.83 21.88 3.47
N ASN A 252 7.58 21.10 4.51
CA ASN A 252 8.39 21.08 5.73
C ASN A 252 9.31 19.85 5.81
N ASP A 253 9.39 19.03 4.77
CA ASP A 253 10.27 17.86 4.75
C ASP A 253 11.75 18.29 4.68
N GLU A 254 12.47 18.06 5.78
CA GLU A 254 13.87 18.46 5.92
C GLU A 254 14.77 17.81 4.84
N ARG A 255 14.47 16.58 4.42
CA ARG A 255 15.23 15.87 3.39
C ARG A 255 15.00 16.49 2.00
N LEU A 256 13.75 16.84 1.68
CA LEU A 256 13.46 17.53 0.41
C LEU A 256 14.09 18.92 0.36
N LEU A 257 14.05 19.67 1.46
CA LEU A 257 14.71 20.98 1.59
C LEU A 257 16.24 20.84 1.45
N PHE A 258 16.82 19.83 2.07
CA PHE A 258 18.25 19.54 1.95
C PHE A 258 18.64 19.21 0.50
N ASN A 259 17.89 18.34 -0.17
CA ASN A 259 18.11 18.00 -1.57
C ASN A 259 18.00 19.23 -2.48
N LEU A 260 17.01 20.10 -2.24
CA LEU A 260 16.86 21.36 -3.00
C LEU A 260 18.13 22.19 -2.94
N GLY A 261 18.73 22.36 -1.76
CA GLY A 261 19.97 23.13 -1.59
C GLY A 261 21.15 22.61 -2.43
N PHE A 262 21.27 21.28 -2.60
CA PHE A 262 22.26 20.69 -3.50
C PHE A 262 22.01 21.03 -4.97
N ILE A 263 20.76 20.99 -5.39
CA ILE A 263 20.36 21.28 -6.78
C ILE A 263 20.63 22.75 -7.10
N GLU A 264 20.24 23.68 -6.22
CA GLU A 264 20.45 25.12 -6.39
C GLU A 264 21.93 25.47 -6.52
N ASN A 265 22.80 24.85 -5.72
CA ASN A 265 24.25 25.05 -5.79
C ASN A 265 24.89 24.64 -7.12
N GLN A 266 24.18 23.92 -8.02
CA GLN A 266 24.67 23.60 -9.37
C GLN A 266 24.26 24.65 -10.40
N LEU A 267 23.27 25.49 -10.08
CA LEU A 267 22.71 26.48 -11.01
C LEU A 267 23.19 27.91 -10.71
N PHE A 268 23.57 28.16 -9.48
CA PHE A 268 23.99 29.48 -8.97
C PHE A 268 25.38 29.44 -8.32
#